data_263b47de0eb90b93162c8ed1b17dafc7
#
_entry.id   263b47de0eb90b93162c8ed1b17dafc7
#
_cell.length_a   1.000
_cell.length_b   1.000
_cell.length_c   1.000
_cell.angle_alpha   90.00
_cell.angle_beta   90.00
_cell.angle_gamma   90.00
#
_symmetry.space_group_name_H-M   'P 1'
#
loop_
_entity.id
_entity.type
_entity.pdbx_description
1 polymer ?
#
loop_
_entity_poly.entity_id
_entity_poly.type
_entity_poly.pdbx_seq_one_letter_code
_entity_poly.pdbx_strand_id
1 'polypeptide(L)'
;MRAVAEALEGLDGVSRVRSVNATRPGHVLVAALVRPSAVDPLLDEVRRLGVPDSGITLSRMEVVGEMVGGSAETTLVWADVLSAAWHHARPIGRYLTLMLVAGVIASYGVTESNVILIVGAMAVSPDLLPITAIGVGVVGRSTRLVGEAFLTLVLGLAVTCVAAAAVAFAQNQFDLLPSGFDLNQAASALGGLTTVSNETIAVALVAGVAGMLSLETRASAAVGVAVSVTTIPAAAYLGVAGGVGEVGTAVGALGVLGMNVLMMALGASGTLAVQRTLNRRVAARRRRAAP
;
A
#
# COMPACT_ATOMS: atom_id res chain seq x y z
N MET A 1 12.36 -35.29 -1.62
CA MET A 1 11.24 -34.94 -2.51
C MET A 1 9.98 -35.76 -2.27
N ARG A 2 10.03 -37.12 -2.18
CA ARG A 2 8.87 -37.93 -1.72
C ARG A 2 8.36 -37.47 -0.36
N ALA A 3 9.25 -37.22 0.60
CA ALA A 3 8.91 -36.73 1.91
C ALA A 3 8.14 -35.38 1.91
N VAL A 4 8.41 -34.51 0.94
CA VAL A 4 7.65 -33.23 0.78
C VAL A 4 6.23 -33.53 0.27
N ALA A 5 6.06 -34.39 -0.73
CA ALA A 5 4.74 -34.75 -1.23
C ALA A 5 3.89 -35.47 -0.20
N GLU A 6 4.47 -36.43 0.54
CA GLU A 6 3.81 -37.16 1.61
C GLU A 6 3.41 -36.23 2.80
N ALA A 7 4.30 -35.28 3.16
CA ALA A 7 4.00 -34.28 4.19
C ALA A 7 2.86 -33.34 3.76
N LEU A 8 2.79 -32.98 2.46
CA LEU A 8 1.72 -32.14 1.93
C LEU A 8 0.37 -32.87 1.87
N GLU A 9 0.36 -34.17 1.56
CA GLU A 9 -0.85 -34.98 1.56
C GLU A 9 -1.48 -35.15 2.95
N GLY A 10 -0.64 -35.10 4.01
CA GLY A 10 -1.09 -35.19 5.40
C GLY A 10 -1.65 -33.89 6.00
N LEU A 11 -1.57 -32.76 5.30
CA LEU A 11 -2.03 -31.47 5.81
C LEU A 11 -3.52 -31.23 5.51
N ASP A 12 -4.27 -30.84 6.55
CA ASP A 12 -5.68 -30.47 6.39
C ASP A 12 -5.82 -29.22 5.48
N GLY A 13 -6.67 -29.31 4.47
CA GLY A 13 -6.89 -28.22 3.51
C GLY A 13 -5.98 -28.28 2.27
N VAL A 14 -5.13 -29.28 2.14
CA VAL A 14 -4.35 -29.56 0.92
C VAL A 14 -5.05 -30.65 0.13
N SER A 15 -5.14 -30.48 -1.17
CA SER A 15 -5.75 -31.44 -2.08
C SER A 15 -4.99 -31.49 -3.42
N ARG A 16 -5.18 -32.58 -4.16
CA ARG A 16 -4.59 -32.77 -5.50
C ARG A 16 -3.07 -32.57 -5.52
N VAL A 17 -2.35 -33.17 -4.59
CA VAL A 17 -0.88 -33.16 -4.64
C VAL A 17 -0.42 -33.96 -5.84
N ARG A 18 0.41 -33.37 -6.68
CA ARG A 18 1.01 -34.00 -7.86
C ARG A 18 2.50 -33.71 -7.90
N SER A 19 3.28 -34.73 -8.13
CA SER A 19 4.71 -34.60 -8.39
C SER A 19 5.00 -34.89 -9.85
N VAL A 20 5.74 -34.00 -10.51
CA VAL A 20 6.15 -34.15 -11.91
C VAL A 20 7.66 -33.97 -11.97
N ASN A 21 8.35 -34.85 -12.68
CA ASN A 21 9.77 -34.68 -12.94
C ASN A 21 9.98 -33.42 -13.80
N ALA A 22 10.81 -32.52 -13.34
CA ALA A 22 11.17 -31.33 -14.10
C ALA A 22 12.09 -31.71 -15.27
N THR A 23 12.14 -30.86 -16.29
CA THR A 23 12.99 -31.02 -17.46
C THR A 23 14.49 -31.06 -17.10
N ARG A 24 14.86 -30.43 -15.95
CA ARG A 24 16.23 -30.52 -15.41
C ARG A 24 16.39 -31.80 -14.61
N PRO A 25 17.43 -32.63 -14.89
CA PRO A 25 17.72 -33.84 -14.12
C PRO A 25 17.89 -33.50 -12.62
N GLY A 26 17.28 -34.32 -11.76
CA GLY A 26 17.37 -34.13 -10.29
C GLY A 26 16.40 -33.10 -9.70
N HIS A 27 15.58 -32.44 -10.50
CA HIS A 27 14.54 -31.54 -10.02
C HIS A 27 13.16 -32.16 -10.16
N VAL A 28 12.32 -31.99 -9.15
CA VAL A 28 10.93 -32.44 -9.13
C VAL A 28 10.04 -31.22 -8.83
N LEU A 29 9.02 -31.00 -9.63
CA LEU A 29 7.98 -30.01 -9.37
C LEU A 29 6.87 -30.71 -8.58
N VAL A 30 6.58 -30.19 -7.38
CA VAL A 30 5.43 -30.62 -6.58
C VAL A 30 4.37 -29.52 -6.65
N ALA A 31 3.21 -29.85 -7.18
CA ALA A 31 2.06 -28.95 -7.26
C ALA A 31 0.95 -29.45 -6.34
N ALA A 32 0.36 -28.59 -5.56
CA ALA A 32 -0.75 -28.90 -4.67
C ALA A 32 -1.81 -27.81 -4.74
N LEU A 33 -3.08 -28.20 -4.65
CA LEU A 33 -4.18 -27.27 -4.50
C LEU A 33 -4.45 -27.08 -3.00
N VAL A 34 -4.40 -25.83 -2.54
CA VAL A 34 -4.42 -25.49 -1.12
C VAL A 34 -5.53 -24.50 -0.82
N ARG A 35 -6.33 -24.78 0.22
CA ARG A 35 -7.30 -23.77 0.71
C ARG A 35 -6.56 -22.57 1.30
N PRO A 36 -7.07 -21.33 1.15
CA PRO A 36 -6.43 -20.13 1.68
C PRO A 36 -6.03 -20.22 3.16
N SER A 37 -6.86 -20.86 3.98
CA SER A 37 -6.61 -21.04 5.43
C SER A 37 -5.45 -21.99 5.76
N ALA A 38 -5.05 -22.84 4.83
CA ALA A 38 -3.97 -23.82 5.00
C ALA A 38 -2.64 -23.38 4.38
N VAL A 39 -2.59 -22.23 3.67
CA VAL A 39 -1.37 -21.78 2.99
C VAL A 39 -0.25 -21.46 3.97
N ASP A 40 -0.51 -20.68 5.01
CA ASP A 40 0.53 -20.30 5.98
C ASP A 40 1.10 -21.51 6.73
N PRO A 41 0.27 -22.45 7.30
CA PRO A 41 0.77 -23.68 7.89
C PRO A 41 1.57 -24.56 6.93
N LEU A 42 1.13 -24.63 5.66
CA LEU A 42 1.83 -25.38 4.62
C LEU A 42 3.22 -24.77 4.32
N LEU A 43 3.31 -23.45 4.19
CA LEU A 43 4.60 -22.79 3.96
C LEU A 43 5.60 -23.01 5.10
N ASP A 44 5.12 -22.97 6.34
CA ASP A 44 5.96 -23.26 7.50
C ASP A 44 6.47 -24.71 7.48
N GLU A 45 5.65 -25.67 7.09
CA GLU A 45 6.05 -27.07 6.97
C GLU A 45 7.05 -27.29 5.83
N VAL A 46 6.82 -26.68 4.67
CA VAL A 46 7.71 -26.77 3.51
C VAL A 46 9.09 -26.16 3.81
N ARG A 47 9.12 -25.04 4.55
CA ARG A 47 10.38 -24.45 5.04
C ARG A 47 11.09 -25.34 6.03
N ARG A 48 10.36 -26.00 6.94
CA ARG A 48 10.92 -26.96 7.90
C ARG A 48 11.56 -28.16 7.19
N LEU A 49 11.04 -28.55 6.05
CA LEU A 49 11.61 -29.60 5.21
C LEU A 49 12.82 -29.13 4.36
N GLY A 50 13.26 -27.89 4.55
CA GLY A 50 14.47 -27.34 3.93
C GLY A 50 14.28 -26.82 2.49
N VAL A 51 13.05 -26.61 2.04
CA VAL A 51 12.82 -25.99 0.72
C VAL A 51 13.01 -24.48 0.84
N PRO A 52 13.92 -23.87 0.06
CA PRO A 52 14.16 -22.44 0.11
C PRO A 52 12.97 -21.66 -0.48
N ASP A 53 12.72 -20.45 0.02
CA ASP A 53 11.62 -19.59 -0.45
C ASP A 53 11.68 -19.31 -1.97
N SER A 54 12.87 -19.28 -2.56
CA SER A 54 13.06 -19.16 -4.01
C SER A 54 12.56 -20.37 -4.83
N GLY A 55 12.36 -21.49 -4.16
CA GLY A 55 11.81 -22.72 -4.74
C GLY A 55 10.29 -22.84 -4.61
N ILE A 56 9.62 -21.87 -3.97
CA ILE A 56 8.19 -21.90 -3.71
C ILE A 56 7.50 -20.85 -4.57
N THR A 57 6.51 -21.27 -5.34
CA THR A 57 5.65 -20.37 -6.12
C THR A 57 4.21 -20.54 -5.68
N LEU A 58 3.61 -19.45 -5.21
CA LEU A 58 2.19 -19.41 -4.86
C LEU A 58 1.42 -18.73 -6.00
N SER A 59 0.42 -19.44 -6.56
CA SER A 59 -0.45 -18.90 -7.61
C SER A 59 -1.90 -19.05 -7.20
N ARG A 60 -2.67 -17.95 -7.30
CA ARG A 60 -4.12 -17.99 -7.07
C ARG A 60 -4.81 -18.46 -8.34
N MET A 61 -5.62 -19.49 -8.23
CA MET A 61 -6.42 -20.00 -9.33
C MET A 61 -7.87 -19.51 -9.20
N GLU A 62 -8.40 -18.89 -10.24
CA GLU A 62 -9.82 -18.60 -10.35
C GLU A 62 -10.52 -19.82 -10.99
N VAL A 63 -11.55 -20.31 -10.31
CA VAL A 63 -12.34 -21.42 -10.83
C VAL A 63 -13.36 -20.86 -11.83
N VAL A 64 -13.26 -21.28 -13.09
CA VAL A 64 -14.25 -20.95 -14.12
C VAL A 64 -15.42 -21.93 -13.98
N GLY A 65 -16.51 -21.50 -13.36
CA GLY A 65 -17.72 -22.27 -13.15
C GLY A 65 -18.41 -21.94 -11.82
N GLU A 66 -19.69 -22.24 -11.70
CA GLU A 66 -20.43 -22.09 -10.42
C GLU A 66 -19.81 -23.02 -9.36
N MET A 67 -19.30 -22.42 -8.31
CA MET A 67 -18.93 -23.15 -7.10
C MET A 67 -20.20 -23.57 -6.36
N VAL A 68 -20.62 -24.80 -6.55
CA VAL A 68 -21.67 -25.41 -5.73
C VAL A 68 -21.18 -25.48 -4.27
N GLY A 69 -21.68 -24.57 -3.43
CA GLY A 69 -21.60 -24.71 -1.97
C GLY A 69 -20.36 -24.25 -1.23
N GLY A 70 -19.51 -23.39 -1.81
CA GLY A 70 -18.38 -22.78 -1.10
C GLY A 70 -18.51 -21.28 -1.04
N SER A 71 -18.87 -20.69 0.11
CA SER A 71 -18.60 -19.29 0.38
C SER A 71 -17.14 -19.02 0.04
N ALA A 72 -16.87 -18.05 -0.83
CA ALA A 72 -15.50 -17.57 -1.08
C ALA A 72 -14.89 -17.22 0.28
N GLU A 73 -14.07 -18.11 0.82
CA GLU A 73 -13.36 -17.82 2.07
C GLU A 73 -12.37 -16.72 1.78
N THR A 74 -12.76 -15.48 2.08
CA THR A 74 -11.88 -14.32 2.13
C THR A 74 -10.93 -14.46 3.33
N THR A 75 -10.22 -15.57 3.39
CA THR A 75 -9.21 -15.79 4.42
C THR A 75 -7.94 -15.08 3.97
N LEU A 76 -7.48 -14.15 4.79
CA LEU A 76 -6.24 -13.43 4.55
C LEU A 76 -5.07 -14.43 4.52
N VAL A 77 -4.43 -14.54 3.38
CA VAL A 77 -3.21 -15.32 3.22
C VAL A 77 -2.03 -14.41 3.53
N TRP A 78 -1.39 -14.62 4.67
CA TRP A 78 -0.31 -13.76 5.15
C TRP A 78 0.87 -13.68 4.16
N ALA A 79 1.21 -14.77 3.53
CA ALA A 79 2.27 -14.83 2.53
C ALA A 79 1.98 -13.93 1.31
N ASP A 80 0.73 -13.87 0.84
CA ASP A 80 0.30 -13.01 -0.26
C ASP A 80 0.45 -11.53 0.10
N VAL A 81 -0.02 -11.15 1.29
CA VAL A 81 0.04 -9.77 1.81
C VAL A 81 1.50 -9.35 1.98
N LEU A 82 2.33 -10.22 2.54
CA LEU A 82 3.75 -9.95 2.75
C LEU A 82 4.51 -9.82 1.41
N SER A 83 4.22 -10.68 0.44
CA SER A 83 4.82 -10.60 -0.90
C SER A 83 4.44 -9.31 -1.63
N ALA A 84 3.16 -8.93 -1.59
CA ALA A 84 2.68 -7.67 -2.14
C ALA A 84 3.36 -6.47 -1.48
N ALA A 85 3.48 -6.48 -0.14
CA ALA A 85 4.13 -5.40 0.60
C ALA A 85 5.61 -5.23 0.23
N TRP A 86 6.36 -6.32 0.06
CA TRP A 86 7.75 -6.25 -0.41
C TRP A 86 7.88 -5.68 -1.83
N HIS A 87 6.90 -5.98 -2.68
CA HIS A 87 6.85 -5.40 -4.04
C HIS A 87 6.60 -3.89 -4.00
N HIS A 88 5.73 -3.44 -3.09
CA HIS A 88 5.37 -2.04 -2.91
C HIS A 88 6.42 -1.23 -2.13
N ALA A 89 7.29 -1.89 -1.38
CA ALA A 89 8.34 -1.23 -0.59
C ALA A 89 9.53 -0.75 -1.44
N ARG A 90 9.67 -1.19 -2.70
CA ARG A 90 10.82 -0.84 -3.54
C ARG A 90 10.50 0.30 -4.50
N PRO A 91 11.34 1.35 -4.56
CA PRO A 91 11.14 2.43 -5.51
C PRO A 91 11.44 1.93 -6.93
N ILE A 92 10.40 1.78 -7.73
CA ILE A 92 10.52 1.46 -9.15
C ILE A 92 10.47 2.77 -9.92
N GLY A 93 11.22 2.93 -11.02
CA GLY A 93 11.21 4.15 -11.83
C GLY A 93 9.80 4.62 -12.19
N ARG A 94 8.89 3.68 -12.50
CA ARG A 94 7.46 3.97 -12.76
C ARG A 94 6.77 4.66 -11.58
N TYR A 95 7.05 4.25 -10.35
CA TYR A 95 6.50 4.88 -9.14
C TYR A 95 6.92 6.35 -9.06
N LEU A 96 8.23 6.63 -9.20
CA LEU A 96 8.75 8.00 -9.12
C LEU A 96 8.26 8.88 -10.29
N THR A 97 8.11 8.32 -11.49
CA THR A 97 7.53 9.03 -12.64
C THR A 97 6.08 9.45 -12.37
N LEU A 98 5.27 8.56 -11.80
CA LEU A 98 3.88 8.87 -11.44
C LEU A 98 3.82 9.93 -10.33
N MET A 99 4.71 9.88 -9.32
CA MET A 99 4.81 10.89 -8.28
C MET A 99 5.21 12.27 -8.84
N LEU A 100 6.12 12.29 -9.83
CA LEU A 100 6.51 13.51 -10.53
C LEU A 100 5.32 14.11 -11.30
N VAL A 101 4.61 13.29 -12.07
CA VAL A 101 3.41 13.73 -12.81
C VAL A 101 2.34 14.26 -11.85
N ALA A 102 2.10 13.56 -10.74
CA ALA A 102 1.18 14.01 -9.71
C ALA A 102 1.60 15.37 -9.12
N GLY A 103 2.90 15.58 -8.89
CA GLY A 103 3.44 16.85 -8.40
C GLY A 103 3.22 18.02 -9.37
N VAL A 104 3.42 17.79 -10.66
CA VAL A 104 3.16 18.80 -11.71
C VAL A 104 1.68 19.18 -11.73
N ILE A 105 0.77 18.20 -11.78
CA ILE A 105 -0.67 18.46 -11.81
C ILE A 105 -1.12 19.17 -10.51
N ALA A 106 -0.64 18.69 -9.36
CA ALA A 106 -1.01 19.26 -8.07
C ALA A 106 -0.49 20.69 -7.88
N SER A 107 0.66 21.06 -8.49
CA SER A 107 1.15 22.43 -8.47
C SER A 107 0.13 23.40 -9.08
N TYR A 108 -0.39 23.08 -10.26
CA TYR A 108 -1.47 23.87 -10.87
C TYR A 108 -2.74 23.86 -10.00
N GLY A 109 -3.06 22.72 -9.40
CA GLY A 109 -4.19 22.62 -8.45
C GLY A 109 -4.07 23.58 -7.27
N VAL A 110 -2.86 23.76 -6.75
CA VAL A 110 -2.59 24.69 -5.63
C VAL A 110 -2.59 26.14 -6.12
N THR A 111 -1.88 26.45 -7.22
CA THR A 111 -1.76 27.82 -7.71
C THR A 111 -3.08 28.41 -8.22
N GLU A 112 -3.96 27.56 -8.77
CA GLU A 112 -5.30 27.93 -9.24
C GLU A 112 -6.40 27.71 -8.19
N SER A 113 -6.06 27.21 -6.98
CA SER A 113 -7.01 26.79 -5.96
C SER A 113 -8.09 25.83 -6.50
N ASN A 114 -7.68 24.95 -7.43
CA ASN A 114 -8.58 24.09 -8.19
C ASN A 114 -8.59 22.65 -7.61
N VAL A 115 -9.66 22.32 -6.89
CA VAL A 115 -9.86 21.02 -6.27
C VAL A 115 -9.89 19.87 -7.30
N ILE A 116 -10.37 20.11 -8.53
CA ILE A 116 -10.46 19.07 -9.57
C ILE A 116 -9.05 18.62 -10.00
N LEU A 117 -8.12 19.56 -10.17
CA LEU A 117 -6.73 19.25 -10.49
C LEU A 117 -6.05 18.49 -9.33
N ILE A 118 -6.34 18.88 -8.09
CA ILE A 118 -5.83 18.15 -6.93
C ILE A 118 -6.34 16.70 -6.92
N VAL A 119 -7.65 16.47 -7.15
CA VAL A 119 -8.21 15.11 -7.25
C VAL A 119 -7.61 14.33 -8.42
N GLY A 120 -7.35 14.99 -9.55
CA GLY A 120 -6.63 14.40 -10.68
C GLY A 120 -5.22 13.94 -10.32
N ALA A 121 -4.47 14.76 -9.58
CA ALA A 121 -3.14 14.41 -9.09
C ALA A 121 -3.17 13.20 -8.14
N MET A 122 -4.14 13.18 -7.22
CA MET A 122 -4.34 12.04 -6.31
C MET A 122 -4.65 10.74 -7.06
N ALA A 123 -5.42 10.82 -8.17
CA ALA A 123 -5.78 9.65 -8.97
C ALA A 123 -4.56 9.01 -9.67
N VAL A 124 -3.54 9.81 -9.96
CA VAL A 124 -2.30 9.35 -10.61
C VAL A 124 -1.28 8.86 -9.60
N SER A 125 -1.31 9.37 -8.38
CA SER A 125 -0.32 9.10 -7.34
C SER A 125 -0.43 7.68 -6.77
N PRO A 126 0.67 6.90 -6.72
CA PRO A 126 0.70 5.56 -6.13
C PRO A 126 1.19 5.53 -4.68
N ASP A 127 1.05 6.62 -3.91
CA ASP A 127 1.57 6.77 -2.54
C ASP A 127 0.93 5.81 -1.52
N LEU A 128 -0.26 5.28 -1.81
CA LEU A 128 -0.89 4.22 -1.03
C LEU A 128 -0.01 2.96 -0.89
N LEU A 129 0.74 2.61 -1.94
CA LEU A 129 1.50 1.37 -2.00
C LEU A 129 2.55 1.26 -0.87
N PRO A 130 3.46 2.24 -0.70
CA PRO A 130 4.42 2.20 0.40
C PRO A 130 3.75 2.38 1.78
N ILE A 131 2.64 3.12 1.90
CA ILE A 131 1.93 3.29 3.17
C ILE A 131 1.36 1.96 3.65
N THR A 132 0.71 1.19 2.78
CA THR A 132 0.22 -0.16 3.13
C THR A 132 1.36 -1.12 3.47
N ALA A 133 2.50 -1.02 2.76
CA ALA A 133 3.69 -1.82 3.06
C ALA A 133 4.28 -1.50 4.45
N ILE A 134 4.24 -0.23 4.90
CA ILE A 134 4.59 0.15 6.28
C ILE A 134 3.67 -0.57 7.26
N GLY A 135 2.34 -0.54 7.04
CA GLY A 135 1.37 -1.23 7.89
C GLY A 135 1.63 -2.72 8.02
N VAL A 136 1.91 -3.40 6.90
CA VAL A 136 2.27 -4.82 6.88
C VAL A 136 3.58 -5.08 7.62
N GLY A 137 4.59 -4.22 7.42
CA GLY A 137 5.88 -4.32 8.09
C GLY A 137 5.78 -4.18 9.61
N VAL A 138 4.95 -3.26 10.11
CA VAL A 138 4.70 -3.07 11.55
C VAL A 138 4.05 -4.32 12.15
N VAL A 139 2.97 -4.83 11.57
CA VAL A 139 2.27 -6.02 12.06
C VAL A 139 3.12 -7.29 11.90
N GLY A 140 3.92 -7.36 10.83
CA GLY A 140 4.87 -8.44 10.56
C GLY A 140 6.15 -8.37 11.41
N ARG A 141 6.37 -7.28 12.17
CA ARG A 141 7.60 -7.01 12.95
C ARG A 141 8.86 -7.02 12.08
N SER A 142 8.76 -6.60 10.82
CA SER A 142 9.87 -6.50 9.89
C SER A 142 10.36 -5.05 9.80
N THR A 143 11.36 -4.69 10.58
CA THR A 143 11.95 -3.34 10.58
C THR A 143 12.54 -2.98 9.22
N ARG A 144 13.06 -3.97 8.50
CA ARG A 144 13.61 -3.78 7.15
C ARG A 144 12.52 -3.38 6.16
N LEU A 145 11.35 -4.06 6.18
CA LEU A 145 10.23 -3.74 5.30
C LEU A 145 9.69 -2.33 5.60
N VAL A 146 9.54 -1.98 6.88
CA VAL A 146 9.13 -0.63 7.30
C VAL A 146 10.13 0.42 6.78
N GLY A 147 11.43 0.19 6.94
CA GLY A 147 12.47 1.13 6.51
C GLY A 147 12.50 1.32 4.98
N GLU A 148 12.44 0.22 4.20
CA GLU A 148 12.41 0.29 2.74
C GLU A 148 11.14 0.99 2.23
N ALA A 149 9.98 0.68 2.79
CA ALA A 149 8.70 1.30 2.43
C ALA A 149 8.65 2.79 2.82
N PHE A 150 9.14 3.13 4.01
CA PHE A 150 9.22 4.53 4.46
C PHE A 150 10.16 5.35 3.58
N LEU A 151 11.32 4.82 3.22
CA LEU A 151 12.24 5.49 2.31
C LEU A 151 11.60 5.70 0.94
N THR A 152 10.90 4.72 0.40
CA THR A 152 10.17 4.82 -0.88
C THR A 152 9.10 5.91 -0.82
N LEU A 153 8.34 5.98 0.26
CA LEU A 153 7.33 7.02 0.47
C LEU A 153 7.98 8.41 0.52
N VAL A 154 9.03 8.59 1.33
CA VAL A 154 9.74 9.85 1.47
C VAL A 154 10.33 10.31 0.13
N LEU A 155 10.96 9.40 -0.62
CA LEU A 155 11.47 9.69 -1.96
C LEU A 155 10.35 10.10 -2.93
N GLY A 156 9.22 9.42 -2.91
CA GLY A 156 8.07 9.78 -3.74
C GLY A 156 7.52 11.16 -3.41
N LEU A 157 7.27 11.44 -2.14
CA LEU A 157 6.78 12.74 -1.68
C LEU A 157 7.79 13.87 -1.94
N ALA A 158 9.09 13.59 -1.80
CA ALA A 158 10.14 14.55 -2.15
C ALA A 158 10.13 14.86 -3.65
N VAL A 159 9.97 13.86 -4.53
CA VAL A 159 9.83 14.07 -5.97
C VAL A 159 8.59 14.90 -6.30
N THR A 160 7.45 14.62 -5.67
CA THR A 160 6.21 15.42 -5.80
C THR A 160 6.45 16.87 -5.38
N CYS A 161 7.09 17.09 -4.23
CA CYS A 161 7.40 18.41 -3.70
C CYS A 161 8.34 19.19 -4.64
N VAL A 162 9.42 18.55 -5.10
CA VAL A 162 10.39 19.16 -6.02
C VAL A 162 9.73 19.50 -7.38
N ALA A 163 8.90 18.61 -7.91
CA ALA A 163 8.17 18.85 -9.13
C ALA A 163 7.21 20.05 -8.98
N ALA A 164 6.46 20.10 -7.88
CA ALA A 164 5.57 21.22 -7.60
C ALA A 164 6.33 22.55 -7.40
N ALA A 165 7.48 22.50 -6.71
CA ALA A 165 8.33 23.68 -6.53
C ALA A 165 8.90 24.19 -7.86
N ALA A 166 9.35 23.29 -8.74
CA ALA A 166 9.88 23.67 -10.04
C ALA A 166 8.82 24.33 -10.93
N VAL A 167 7.58 23.81 -10.92
CA VAL A 167 6.46 24.40 -11.67
C VAL A 167 6.11 25.78 -11.09
N ALA A 168 5.94 25.88 -9.76
CA ALA A 168 5.58 27.16 -9.12
C ALA A 168 6.69 28.22 -9.30
N PHE A 169 7.96 27.81 -9.20
CA PHE A 169 9.09 28.68 -9.47
C PHE A 169 9.06 29.20 -10.93
N ALA A 170 8.81 28.32 -11.90
CA ALA A 170 8.68 28.71 -13.29
C ALA A 170 7.50 29.65 -13.50
N GLN A 171 6.33 29.37 -12.93
CA GLN A 171 5.17 30.26 -13.00
C GLN A 171 5.48 31.66 -12.40
N ASN A 172 6.19 31.70 -11.27
CA ASN A 172 6.58 32.96 -10.64
C ASN A 172 7.59 33.75 -11.49
N GLN A 173 8.58 33.09 -12.13
CA GLN A 173 9.60 33.72 -12.96
C GLN A 173 9.07 34.29 -14.27
N PHE A 174 8.01 33.66 -14.81
CA PHE A 174 7.42 34.08 -16.10
C PHE A 174 6.12 34.87 -15.93
N ASP A 175 5.80 35.33 -14.70
CA ASP A 175 4.56 36.05 -14.39
C ASP A 175 3.27 35.28 -14.81
N LEU A 176 3.30 33.96 -14.72
CA LEU A 176 2.19 33.08 -15.08
C LEU A 176 1.29 32.72 -13.88
N LEU A 177 1.62 33.22 -12.68
CA LEU A 177 0.76 33.03 -11.51
C LEU A 177 -0.56 33.79 -11.70
N PRO A 178 -1.70 33.22 -11.26
CA PRO A 178 -2.99 33.91 -11.31
C PRO A 178 -2.92 35.27 -10.58
N SER A 179 -3.59 36.28 -11.14
CA SER A 179 -3.67 37.60 -10.51
C SER A 179 -4.35 37.50 -9.13
N GLY A 180 -3.63 37.90 -8.08
CA GLY A 180 -4.12 37.79 -6.68
C GLY A 180 -3.87 36.42 -6.04
N PHE A 181 -2.93 35.64 -6.56
CA PHE A 181 -2.51 34.39 -5.93
C PHE A 181 -2.04 34.62 -4.49
N ASP A 182 -2.68 33.93 -3.53
CA ASP A 182 -2.32 33.94 -2.11
C ASP A 182 -2.30 32.49 -1.60
N LEU A 183 -1.14 32.08 -1.09
CA LEU A 183 -0.90 30.75 -0.52
C LEU A 183 -1.82 30.42 0.65
N ASN A 184 -2.13 31.39 1.51
CA ASN A 184 -3.02 31.16 2.65
C ASN A 184 -4.46 30.93 2.20
N GLN A 185 -4.89 31.65 1.18
CA GLN A 185 -6.20 31.45 0.56
C GLN A 185 -6.28 30.07 -0.12
N ALA A 186 -5.25 29.67 -0.85
CA ALA A 186 -5.14 28.34 -1.46
C ALA A 186 -5.17 27.24 -0.38
N ALA A 187 -4.43 27.39 0.73
CA ALA A 187 -4.46 26.46 1.83
C ALA A 187 -5.86 26.27 2.42
N SER A 188 -6.59 27.38 2.60
CA SER A 188 -7.95 27.37 3.15
C SER A 188 -8.95 26.72 2.17
N ALA A 189 -8.85 27.05 0.89
CA ALA A 189 -9.70 26.51 -0.17
C ALA A 189 -9.53 24.98 -0.36
N LEU A 190 -8.33 24.48 -0.06
CA LEU A 190 -7.96 23.07 -0.22
C LEU A 190 -8.06 22.25 1.08
N GLY A 191 -8.76 22.76 2.10
CA GLY A 191 -9.06 22.02 3.33
C GLY A 191 -8.07 22.18 4.47
N GLY A 192 -7.34 23.30 4.56
CA GLY A 192 -6.49 23.63 5.72
C GLY A 192 -5.15 22.89 5.70
N LEU A 193 -4.37 23.06 4.65
CA LEU A 193 -3.10 22.34 4.43
C LEU A 193 -1.93 22.78 5.34
N THR A 194 -2.13 23.76 6.19
CA THR A 194 -1.08 24.34 7.07
C THR A 194 -1.29 24.03 8.55
N THR A 195 -2.47 23.53 8.93
CA THR A 195 -2.81 23.25 10.33
C THR A 195 -3.38 21.83 10.49
N VAL A 196 -2.90 21.13 11.52
CA VAL A 196 -3.44 19.81 11.87
C VAL A 196 -4.78 20.00 12.58
N SER A 197 -5.87 19.53 11.97
CA SER A 197 -7.21 19.53 12.55
C SER A 197 -7.65 18.12 12.96
N ASN A 198 -8.70 18.03 13.79
CA ASN A 198 -9.30 16.74 14.14
C ASN A 198 -9.85 16.01 12.89
N GLU A 199 -10.35 16.77 11.91
CA GLU A 199 -10.83 16.24 10.65
C GLU A 199 -9.70 15.61 9.84
N THR A 200 -8.56 16.28 9.74
CA THR A 200 -7.35 15.79 9.06
C THR A 200 -6.90 14.46 9.67
N ILE A 201 -6.85 14.37 11.01
CA ILE A 201 -6.49 13.14 11.73
C ILE A 201 -7.48 12.02 11.44
N ALA A 202 -8.79 12.29 11.53
CA ALA A 202 -9.82 11.31 11.31
C ALA A 202 -9.81 10.78 9.86
N VAL A 203 -9.74 11.69 8.87
CA VAL A 203 -9.70 11.33 7.44
C VAL A 203 -8.45 10.50 7.13
N ALA A 204 -7.27 10.89 7.61
CA ALA A 204 -6.04 10.15 7.40
C ALA A 204 -6.09 8.74 8.01
N LEU A 205 -6.66 8.58 9.21
CA LEU A 205 -6.82 7.29 9.86
C LEU A 205 -7.74 6.37 9.04
N VAL A 206 -8.91 6.88 8.62
CA VAL A 206 -9.90 6.13 7.81
C VAL A 206 -9.31 5.80 6.44
N ALA A 207 -8.55 6.71 5.84
CA ALA A 207 -7.82 6.46 4.59
C ALA A 207 -6.83 5.30 4.74
N GLY A 208 -6.11 5.21 5.85
CA GLY A 208 -5.24 4.08 6.15
C GLY A 208 -5.98 2.74 6.27
N VAL A 209 -7.16 2.75 6.92
CA VAL A 209 -8.04 1.57 7.00
C VAL A 209 -8.49 1.15 5.60
N ALA A 210 -9.01 2.09 4.80
CA ALA A 210 -9.47 1.81 3.44
C ALA A 210 -8.34 1.31 2.54
N GLY A 211 -7.14 1.87 2.68
CA GLY A 211 -5.96 1.45 1.95
C GLY A 211 -5.56 0.01 2.23
N MET A 212 -5.60 -0.41 3.49
CA MET A 212 -5.29 -1.80 3.85
C MET A 212 -6.35 -2.76 3.32
N LEU A 213 -7.63 -2.42 3.43
CA LEU A 213 -8.71 -3.24 2.87
C LEU A 213 -8.60 -3.36 1.34
N SER A 214 -8.21 -2.28 0.67
CA SER A 214 -7.97 -2.27 -0.78
C SER A 214 -6.85 -3.21 -1.20
N LEU A 215 -5.74 -3.25 -0.44
CA LEU A 215 -4.63 -4.16 -0.70
C LEU A 215 -5.09 -5.62 -0.64
N GLU A 216 -5.95 -5.97 0.29
CA GLU A 216 -6.44 -7.34 0.49
C GLU A 216 -7.46 -7.76 -0.56
N THR A 217 -8.38 -6.87 -0.89
CA THR A 217 -9.46 -7.13 -1.85
C THR A 217 -9.03 -6.92 -3.30
N ARG A 218 -7.79 -6.41 -3.54
CA ARG A 218 -7.35 -5.95 -4.85
C ARG A 218 -8.34 -4.98 -5.50
N ALA A 219 -9.05 -4.22 -4.67
CA ALA A 219 -10.00 -3.23 -5.14
C ALA A 219 -9.29 -2.17 -5.99
N SER A 220 -10.04 -1.62 -6.93
CA SER A 220 -9.52 -0.78 -8.00
C SER A 220 -8.86 0.52 -7.52
N ALA A 221 -8.19 1.21 -8.44
CA ALA A 221 -7.53 2.50 -8.26
C ALA A 221 -8.40 3.58 -7.58
N ALA A 222 -9.74 3.47 -7.62
CA ALA A 222 -10.64 4.40 -6.95
C ALA A 222 -10.42 4.52 -5.44
N VAL A 223 -10.02 3.44 -4.76
CA VAL A 223 -9.69 3.48 -3.32
C VAL A 223 -8.34 4.18 -3.10
N GLY A 224 -7.38 4.04 -4.04
CA GLY A 224 -6.11 4.78 -4.00
C GLY A 224 -6.32 6.29 -4.00
N VAL A 225 -7.26 6.78 -4.81
CA VAL A 225 -7.63 8.22 -4.87
C VAL A 225 -8.11 8.70 -3.51
N ALA A 226 -9.01 7.97 -2.86
CA ALA A 226 -9.55 8.35 -1.55
C ALA A 226 -8.47 8.40 -0.45
N VAL A 227 -7.38 7.64 -0.60
CA VAL A 227 -6.28 7.59 0.36
C VAL A 227 -5.29 8.73 0.14
N SER A 228 -4.99 9.08 -1.11
CA SER A 228 -4.06 10.18 -1.44
C SER A 228 -4.63 11.58 -1.14
N VAL A 229 -5.88 11.67 -0.66
CA VAL A 229 -6.55 12.95 -0.28
C VAL A 229 -5.74 13.75 0.72
N THR A 230 -4.96 13.09 1.56
CA THR A 230 -4.29 13.77 2.66
C THR A 230 -2.80 14.06 2.42
N THR A 231 -2.13 13.31 1.52
CA THR A 231 -0.68 13.37 1.33
C THR A 231 -0.27 14.26 0.15
N ILE A 232 -0.89 14.07 -1.02
CA ILE A 232 -0.52 14.77 -2.24
C ILE A 232 -0.78 16.29 -2.17
N PRO A 233 -1.95 16.78 -1.66
CA PRO A 233 -2.18 18.21 -1.53
C PRO A 233 -1.15 18.88 -0.62
N ALA A 234 -0.83 18.25 0.52
CA ALA A 234 0.14 18.77 1.47
C ALA A 234 1.57 18.79 0.90
N ALA A 235 1.97 17.73 0.17
CA ALA A 235 3.28 17.68 -0.48
C ALA A 235 3.41 18.70 -1.62
N ALA A 236 2.36 18.89 -2.42
CA ALA A 236 2.36 19.88 -3.49
C ALA A 236 2.36 21.30 -2.92
N TYR A 237 1.54 21.57 -1.90
CA TYR A 237 1.53 22.87 -1.23
C TYR A 237 2.89 23.22 -0.64
N LEU A 238 3.56 22.26 0.02
CA LEU A 238 4.92 22.40 0.52
C LEU A 238 5.89 22.78 -0.62
N GLY A 239 5.76 22.13 -1.79
CA GLY A 239 6.55 22.43 -2.97
C GLY A 239 6.28 23.81 -3.51
N VAL A 240 5.01 24.19 -3.70
CA VAL A 240 4.62 25.52 -4.19
C VAL A 240 5.13 26.62 -3.27
N ALA A 241 4.94 26.47 -1.96
CA ALA A 241 5.44 27.43 -0.96
C ALA A 241 6.96 27.62 -1.06
N GLY A 242 7.71 26.52 -1.23
CA GLY A 242 9.15 26.59 -1.48
C GLY A 242 9.50 27.26 -2.82
N GLY A 243 8.73 27.00 -3.88
CA GLY A 243 8.95 27.55 -5.23
C GLY A 243 8.69 29.06 -5.32
N VAL A 244 7.74 29.58 -4.55
CA VAL A 244 7.45 31.03 -4.49
C VAL A 244 8.23 31.74 -3.38
N GLY A 245 9.02 31.02 -2.55
CA GLY A 245 9.90 31.59 -1.54
C GLY A 245 9.23 31.80 -0.17
N GLU A 246 8.02 31.28 0.07
CA GLU A 246 7.29 31.41 1.35
C GLU A 246 7.59 30.26 2.34
N VAL A 247 8.79 30.25 2.89
CA VAL A 247 9.29 29.17 3.77
C VAL A 247 8.47 29.02 5.06
N GLY A 248 7.89 30.12 5.56
CA GLY A 248 7.12 30.10 6.82
C GLY A 248 5.88 29.18 6.76
N THR A 249 5.16 29.21 5.65
CA THR A 249 3.98 28.38 5.41
C THR A 249 4.35 26.93 5.11
N ALA A 250 5.51 26.68 4.54
CA ALA A 250 6.04 25.36 4.23
C ALA A 250 6.21 24.49 5.49
N VAL A 251 6.61 25.05 6.62
CA VAL A 251 6.79 24.31 7.90
C VAL A 251 5.45 23.74 8.40
N GLY A 252 4.37 24.52 8.30
CA GLY A 252 3.03 24.06 8.66
C GLY A 252 2.59 22.86 7.82
N ALA A 253 2.77 22.95 6.51
CA ALA A 253 2.43 21.87 5.56
C ALA A 253 3.24 20.59 5.82
N LEU A 254 4.50 20.70 6.19
CA LEU A 254 5.34 19.55 6.56
C LEU A 254 4.78 18.84 7.80
N GLY A 255 4.30 19.60 8.80
CA GLY A 255 3.64 19.05 9.98
C GLY A 255 2.36 18.27 9.65
N VAL A 256 1.52 18.84 8.77
CA VAL A 256 0.29 18.18 8.30
C VAL A 256 0.64 16.89 7.52
N LEU A 257 1.61 16.96 6.62
CA LEU A 257 2.06 15.81 5.83
C LEU A 257 2.56 14.67 6.73
N GLY A 258 3.41 15.00 7.71
CA GLY A 258 3.93 14.01 8.67
C GLY A 258 2.82 13.37 9.52
N MET A 259 1.85 14.16 9.99
CA MET A 259 0.70 13.67 10.75
C MET A 259 -0.17 12.76 9.89
N ASN A 260 -0.44 13.13 8.65
CA ASN A 260 -1.23 12.32 7.72
C ASN A 260 -0.58 10.95 7.48
N VAL A 261 0.70 10.92 7.16
CA VAL A 261 1.46 9.66 6.96
C VAL A 261 1.40 8.78 8.22
N LEU A 262 1.57 9.38 9.40
CA LEU A 262 1.51 8.66 10.67
C LEU A 262 0.13 8.05 10.90
N MET A 263 -0.94 8.84 10.75
CA MET A 263 -2.32 8.37 10.97
C MET A 263 -2.72 7.30 9.97
N MET A 264 -2.34 7.44 8.70
CA MET A 264 -2.58 6.42 7.67
C MET A 264 -1.84 5.12 7.99
N ALA A 265 -0.58 5.19 8.41
CA ALA A 265 0.19 4.01 8.81
C ALA A 265 -0.43 3.32 10.05
N LEU A 266 -0.94 4.09 11.01
CA LEU A 266 -1.66 3.56 12.17
C LEU A 266 -2.99 2.90 11.77
N GLY A 267 -3.77 3.52 10.90
CA GLY A 267 -5.02 2.96 10.38
C GLY A 267 -4.79 1.65 9.63
N ALA A 268 -3.80 1.61 8.75
CA ALA A 268 -3.42 0.42 8.00
C ALA A 268 -2.93 -0.71 8.92
N SER A 269 -2.04 -0.39 9.88
CA SER A 269 -1.52 -1.36 10.84
C SER A 269 -2.62 -1.90 11.77
N GLY A 270 -3.51 -1.02 12.25
CA GLY A 270 -4.62 -1.40 13.12
C GLY A 270 -5.59 -2.36 12.43
N THR A 271 -5.97 -2.05 11.19
CA THR A 271 -6.85 -2.91 10.39
C THR A 271 -6.26 -4.32 10.22
N LEU A 272 -5.01 -4.39 9.77
CA LEU A 272 -4.33 -5.67 9.56
C LEU A 272 -4.16 -6.45 10.88
N ALA A 273 -3.85 -5.78 11.99
CA ALA A 273 -3.72 -6.41 13.30
C ALA A 273 -5.05 -7.02 13.76
N VAL A 274 -6.17 -6.29 13.60
CA VAL A 274 -7.52 -6.80 13.93
C VAL A 274 -7.85 -8.01 13.09
N GLN A 275 -7.66 -7.95 11.79
CA GLN A 275 -7.96 -9.06 10.88
C GLN A 275 -7.11 -10.30 11.20
N ARG A 276 -5.81 -10.11 11.45
CA ARG A 276 -4.92 -11.22 11.82
C ARG A 276 -5.37 -11.90 13.12
N THR A 277 -5.82 -11.11 14.10
CA THR A 277 -6.32 -11.67 15.37
C THR A 277 -7.64 -12.41 15.20
N LEU A 278 -8.55 -11.88 14.38
CA LEU A 278 -9.82 -12.52 14.06
C LEU A 278 -9.60 -13.86 13.32
N ASN A 279 -8.76 -13.87 12.30
CA ASN A 279 -8.44 -15.08 11.55
C ASN A 279 -7.82 -16.17 12.44
N ARG A 280 -6.91 -15.81 13.36
CA ARG A 280 -6.34 -16.75 14.32
C ARG A 280 -7.39 -17.33 15.26
N ARG A 281 -8.36 -16.53 15.72
CA ARG A 281 -9.45 -17.01 16.59
C ARG A 281 -10.38 -17.97 15.83
N VAL A 282 -10.72 -17.68 14.60
CA VAL A 282 -11.54 -18.56 13.75
C VAL A 282 -10.83 -19.90 13.50
N ALA A 283 -9.55 -19.87 13.14
CA ALA A 283 -8.74 -21.06 12.94
C ALA A 283 -8.65 -21.92 14.22
N ALA A 284 -8.45 -21.28 15.39
CA ALA A 284 -8.41 -21.99 16.67
C ALA A 284 -9.76 -22.65 17.04
N ARG A 285 -10.88 -21.98 16.75
CA ARG A 285 -12.23 -22.56 16.97
C ARG A 285 -12.48 -23.78 16.07
N ARG A 286 -12.10 -23.69 14.80
CA ARG A 286 -12.24 -24.82 13.86
C ARG A 286 -11.42 -26.04 14.28
N ARG A 287 -10.17 -25.84 14.78
CA ARG A 287 -9.33 -26.95 15.32
C ARG A 287 -9.94 -27.61 16.57
N ARG A 288 -10.70 -26.89 17.38
CA ARG A 288 -11.38 -27.44 18.56
C ARG A 288 -12.71 -28.14 18.23
N ALA A 289 -13.31 -27.84 17.09
CA ALA A 289 -14.56 -28.40 16.61
C ALA A 289 -14.36 -29.60 15.67
N ALA A 290 -13.15 -29.88 15.25
CA ALA A 290 -12.80 -31.09 14.51
C ALA A 290 -12.72 -32.25 15.50
N PRO A 291 -13.46 -33.40 15.25
CA PRO A 291 -13.52 -34.57 16.12
C PRO A 291 -12.17 -35.29 16.22
#